data_37aaaefefc31f7884b348ab5517c3399
#
_entry.id   37aaaefefc31f7884b348ab5517c3399
#
_cell.length_a   1.000
_cell.length_b   1.000
_cell.length_c   1.000
_cell.angle_alpha   90.00
_cell.angle_beta   90.00
_cell.angle_gamma   90.00
#
_symmetry.space_group_name_H-M   'P 1'
#
loop_
_entity.id
_entity.type
_entity.pdbx_description
1 polymer ?
#
loop_
_entity_poly.entity_id
_entity_poly.type
_entity_poly.pdbx_seq_one_letter_code
_entity_poly.pdbx_strand_id
1 'polypeptide(L)'
;MWRILGRSLILRLVGVSLLLLLIVQLAGFAVVRAGIERNARSQIARQLDVDENVWLRLLEQNAERLRQGSALLAADYGFRSAVHSGDEDTIQSVLENHGERIGAAATALLDTNMAYRALTAPSSAQAFIPTLGQVAQQLARSPQGSQIAVVGGVPYQFVMVPMRAPVLMGWVLMGFPLDQALADEMRRLLSVQVALVVQESDGRVTVPVSTLPATLRDQIVAQGGQVDEIDSPDGVLLSRSSPLPSVNGQVQALLLRSVDAVVAPYRQLQLLLAFITAGGVLLFALGSGLMAQRVITPLQSLMRATQRLSRGEYDTPMEHTRRQDEIGQLARSFDRMRLDIGAQQKEIMRLAYWDRLTGLPNRERFRETLVRALEPGAGQAPPVSVLTLDLDRFKHVSDVMGYAFGDRLLQAVAQRMADLVTSPDDMVARLGGQ
;
A
#
# COMPACT_ATOMS: atom_id res chain seq x y z
N MET A 1 11.49 14.43 18.00
CA MET A 1 10.37 13.49 18.20
C MET A 1 10.72 12.32 19.15
N TRP A 2 11.88 11.73 19.12
CA TRP A 2 12.31 10.61 19.98
C TRP A 2 12.52 10.95 21.47
N ARG A 3 12.79 12.20 21.83
CA ARG A 3 12.99 12.64 23.24
C ARG A 3 11.72 12.77 24.08
N ILE A 4 10.55 12.88 23.45
CA ILE A 4 9.25 12.97 24.13
C ILE A 4 8.69 11.57 24.45
N LEU A 5 9.05 10.54 23.68
CA LEU A 5 8.71 9.14 23.97
C LEU A 5 9.41 8.56 25.23
N GLY A 6 10.39 9.27 25.79
CA GLY A 6 11.22 8.77 26.88
C GLY A 6 10.55 8.72 28.26
N ARG A 7 9.39 9.36 28.47
CA ARG A 7 8.81 9.57 29.81
C ARG A 7 7.57 8.76 30.17
N SER A 8 6.92 8.10 29.23
CA SER A 8 5.71 7.31 29.50
C SER A 8 5.77 5.95 28.83
N LEU A 9 5.72 4.89 29.62
CA LEU A 9 5.63 3.49 29.14
C LEU A 9 4.48 3.31 28.16
N ILE A 10 3.42 4.07 28.36
CA ILE A 10 2.19 4.08 27.57
C ILE A 10 2.42 4.59 26.17
N LEU A 11 3.08 5.75 26.06
CA LEU A 11 3.35 6.36 24.76
C LEU A 11 4.22 5.44 23.91
N ARG A 12 5.13 4.68 24.56
CA ARG A 12 5.94 3.65 23.91
C ARG A 12 5.08 2.48 23.45
N LEU A 13 4.22 1.95 24.31
CA LEU A 13 3.40 0.77 24.00
C LEU A 13 2.39 1.08 22.91
N VAL A 14 1.66 2.20 23.03
CA VAL A 14 0.73 2.68 21.99
C VAL A 14 1.46 3.02 20.70
N GLY A 15 2.60 3.69 20.77
CA GLY A 15 3.40 4.04 19.59
C GLY A 15 3.95 2.80 18.87
N VAL A 16 4.46 1.80 19.60
CA VAL A 16 4.92 0.54 19.01
C VAL A 16 3.76 -0.24 18.39
N SER A 17 2.62 -0.34 19.06
CA SER A 17 1.44 -1.03 18.54
C SER A 17 0.89 -0.35 17.29
N LEU A 18 0.86 0.98 17.25
CA LEU A 18 0.42 1.77 16.09
C LEU A 18 1.40 1.64 14.93
N LEU A 19 2.70 1.65 15.20
CA LEU A 19 3.74 1.41 14.20
C LEU A 19 3.63 0.00 13.62
N LEU A 20 3.43 -1.00 14.46
CA LEU A 20 3.30 -2.40 14.04
C LEU A 20 2.03 -2.60 13.20
N LEU A 21 0.91 -1.99 13.60
CA LEU A 21 -0.32 -1.98 12.82
C LEU A 21 -0.09 -1.33 11.44
N LEU A 22 0.57 -0.18 11.41
CA LEU A 22 0.89 0.52 10.16
C LEU A 22 1.76 -0.33 9.23
N ILE A 23 2.79 -0.99 9.77
CA ILE A 23 3.66 -1.88 9.00
C ILE A 23 2.86 -3.04 8.41
N VAL A 24 2.02 -3.71 9.21
CA VAL A 24 1.18 -4.83 8.74
C VAL A 24 0.21 -4.36 7.66
N GLN A 25 -0.42 -3.21 7.83
CA GLN A 25 -1.35 -2.65 6.84
C GLN A 25 -0.65 -2.27 5.53
N LEU A 26 0.50 -1.59 5.62
CA LEU A 26 1.29 -1.24 4.43
C LEU A 26 1.82 -2.48 3.71
N ALA A 27 2.30 -3.48 4.45
CA ALA A 27 2.73 -4.76 3.87
C ALA A 27 1.57 -5.48 3.17
N GLY A 28 0.40 -5.55 3.80
CA GLY A 28 -0.81 -6.11 3.20
C GLY A 28 -1.23 -5.40 1.92
N PHE A 29 -1.23 -4.06 1.94
CA PHE A 29 -1.52 -3.26 0.75
C PHE A 29 -0.50 -3.50 -0.37
N ALA A 30 0.80 -3.54 -0.05
CA ALA A 30 1.85 -3.82 -1.03
C ALA A 30 1.73 -5.21 -1.65
N VAL A 31 1.41 -6.24 -0.85
CA VAL A 31 1.20 -7.62 -1.32
C VAL A 31 0.00 -7.69 -2.27
N VAL A 32 -1.13 -7.07 -1.90
CA VAL A 32 -2.34 -7.04 -2.76
C VAL A 32 -2.04 -6.32 -4.07
N ARG A 33 -1.40 -5.14 -4.02
CA ARG A 33 -1.02 -4.39 -5.22
C ARG A 33 -0.10 -5.20 -6.13
N ALA A 34 0.96 -5.80 -5.58
CA ALA A 34 1.87 -6.65 -6.35
C ALA A 34 1.17 -7.90 -6.92
N GLY A 35 0.21 -8.46 -6.20
CA GLY A 35 -0.62 -9.58 -6.67
C GLY A 35 -1.50 -9.21 -7.86
N ILE A 36 -2.17 -8.05 -7.82
CA ILE A 36 -2.98 -7.53 -8.92
C ILE A 36 -2.11 -7.32 -10.16
N GLU A 37 -0.95 -6.69 -10.02
CA GLU A 37 -0.05 -6.41 -11.13
C GLU A 37 0.50 -7.69 -11.77
N ARG A 38 0.97 -8.66 -10.97
CA ARG A 38 1.43 -9.96 -11.49
C ARG A 38 0.32 -10.71 -12.22
N ASN A 39 -0.89 -10.71 -11.66
CA ASN A 39 -2.04 -11.36 -12.29
C ASN A 39 -2.41 -10.66 -13.62
N ALA A 40 -2.41 -9.33 -13.65
CA ALA A 40 -2.65 -8.56 -14.87
C ALA A 40 -1.62 -8.90 -15.96
N ARG A 41 -0.32 -8.90 -15.63
CA ARG A 41 0.76 -9.27 -16.58
C ARG A 41 0.58 -10.70 -17.10
N SER A 42 0.28 -11.67 -16.25
CA SER A 42 0.05 -13.05 -16.68
C SER A 42 -1.21 -13.21 -17.53
N GLN A 43 -2.23 -12.45 -17.25
CA GLN A 43 -3.46 -12.42 -18.04
C GLN A 43 -3.21 -11.83 -19.43
N ILE A 44 -2.48 -10.71 -19.51
CA ILE A 44 -2.12 -10.07 -20.77
C ILE A 44 -1.27 -11.02 -21.62
N ALA A 45 -0.27 -11.69 -21.04
CA ALA A 45 0.56 -12.64 -21.79
C ALA A 45 -0.29 -13.74 -22.44
N ARG A 46 -1.20 -14.36 -21.68
CA ARG A 46 -2.14 -15.36 -22.25
C ARG A 46 -3.07 -14.78 -23.31
N GLN A 47 -3.51 -13.54 -23.12
CA GLN A 47 -4.39 -12.88 -24.09
C GLN A 47 -3.63 -12.57 -25.38
N LEU A 48 -2.38 -12.13 -25.31
CA LEU A 48 -1.54 -11.87 -26.48
C LEU A 48 -1.26 -13.16 -27.27
N ASP A 49 -1.14 -14.32 -26.60
CA ASP A 49 -1.02 -15.61 -27.29
C ASP A 49 -2.30 -15.93 -28.10
N VAL A 50 -3.47 -15.59 -27.58
CA VAL A 50 -4.74 -15.72 -28.31
C VAL A 50 -4.82 -14.71 -29.45
N ASP A 51 -4.44 -13.45 -29.18
CA ASP A 51 -4.45 -12.38 -30.17
C ASP A 51 -3.51 -12.69 -31.35
N GLU A 52 -2.35 -13.30 -31.09
CA GLU A 52 -1.42 -13.80 -32.12
C GLU A 52 -2.07 -14.84 -33.04
N ASN A 53 -2.74 -15.84 -32.44
CA ASN A 53 -3.43 -16.87 -33.22
C ASN A 53 -4.58 -16.29 -34.08
N VAL A 54 -5.30 -15.30 -33.55
CA VAL A 54 -6.34 -14.62 -34.32
C VAL A 54 -5.73 -13.78 -35.44
N TRP A 55 -4.61 -13.08 -35.17
CA TRP A 55 -3.85 -12.33 -36.17
C TRP A 55 -3.44 -13.22 -37.35
N LEU A 56 -2.80 -14.34 -37.10
CA LEU A 56 -2.36 -15.28 -38.12
C LEU A 56 -3.55 -15.82 -38.94
N ARG A 57 -4.65 -16.15 -38.30
CA ARG A 57 -5.88 -16.59 -38.98
C ARG A 57 -6.51 -15.51 -39.83
N LEU A 58 -6.50 -14.25 -39.39
CA LEU A 58 -6.99 -13.11 -40.18
C LEU A 58 -6.13 -12.90 -41.43
N LEU A 59 -4.79 -13.01 -41.31
CA LEU A 59 -3.91 -12.95 -42.45
C LEU A 59 -4.19 -14.07 -43.45
N GLU A 60 -4.44 -15.29 -42.97
CA GLU A 60 -4.77 -16.44 -43.84
C GLU A 60 -6.13 -16.24 -44.55
N GLN A 61 -7.15 -15.78 -43.81
CA GLN A 61 -8.44 -15.47 -44.41
C GLN A 61 -8.37 -14.32 -45.41
N ASN A 62 -7.52 -13.30 -45.13
CA ASN A 62 -7.26 -12.24 -46.09
C ASN A 62 -6.61 -12.77 -47.35
N ALA A 63 -5.57 -13.61 -47.21
CA ALA A 63 -4.91 -14.27 -48.34
C ALA A 63 -5.90 -15.06 -49.24
N GLU A 64 -6.81 -15.81 -48.61
CA GLU A 64 -7.82 -16.58 -49.35
C GLU A 64 -8.75 -15.67 -50.11
N ARG A 65 -9.26 -14.57 -49.50
CA ARG A 65 -10.08 -13.57 -50.13
C ARG A 65 -9.39 -12.92 -51.33
N LEU A 66 -8.09 -12.56 -51.16
CA LEU A 66 -7.25 -11.97 -52.21
C LEU A 66 -7.02 -12.96 -53.35
N ARG A 67 -6.77 -14.25 -53.02
CA ARG A 67 -6.64 -15.31 -54.01
C ARG A 67 -7.87 -15.54 -54.84
N GLN A 68 -9.09 -15.50 -54.20
CA GLN A 68 -10.37 -15.59 -54.92
C GLN A 68 -10.59 -14.41 -55.85
N GLY A 69 -10.28 -13.19 -55.41
CA GLY A 69 -10.31 -12.00 -56.26
C GLY A 69 -9.37 -12.11 -57.47
N SER A 70 -8.15 -12.57 -57.23
CA SER A 70 -7.14 -12.80 -58.28
C SER A 70 -7.57 -13.88 -59.26
N ALA A 71 -8.26 -14.93 -58.81
CA ALA A 71 -8.77 -16.00 -59.66
C ALA A 71 -9.88 -15.51 -60.66
N LEU A 72 -10.64 -14.49 -60.25
CA LEU A 72 -11.62 -13.87 -61.18
C LEU A 72 -10.93 -13.21 -62.39
N LEU A 73 -9.78 -12.52 -62.15
CA LEU A 73 -9.00 -11.97 -63.23
C LEU A 73 -8.40 -13.09 -64.13
N ALA A 74 -7.79 -14.11 -63.50
CA ALA A 74 -7.22 -15.23 -64.26
C ALA A 74 -8.27 -16.00 -65.11
N ALA A 75 -9.55 -15.94 -64.75
CA ALA A 75 -10.66 -16.54 -65.46
C ALA A 75 -11.29 -15.61 -66.53
N ASP A 76 -10.96 -14.31 -66.52
CA ASP A 76 -11.50 -13.34 -67.47
C ASP A 76 -11.17 -13.69 -68.91
N TYR A 77 -12.20 -13.73 -69.76
CA TYR A 77 -12.05 -14.14 -71.18
C TYR A 77 -11.21 -13.13 -71.95
N GLY A 78 -11.44 -11.84 -71.80
CA GLY A 78 -10.70 -10.79 -72.49
C GLY A 78 -9.21 -10.82 -72.15
N PHE A 79 -8.90 -10.98 -70.80
CA PHE A 79 -7.52 -11.11 -70.34
C PHE A 79 -6.81 -12.34 -70.94
N ARG A 80 -7.47 -13.49 -70.89
CA ARG A 80 -6.87 -14.72 -71.48
C ARG A 80 -6.68 -14.59 -72.99
N SER A 81 -7.59 -13.92 -73.72
CA SER A 81 -7.46 -13.64 -75.16
C SER A 81 -6.31 -12.71 -75.43
N ALA A 82 -6.12 -11.63 -74.66
CA ALA A 82 -4.99 -10.72 -74.79
C ALA A 82 -3.66 -11.42 -74.55
N VAL A 83 -3.57 -12.28 -73.51
CA VAL A 83 -2.36 -13.07 -73.23
C VAL A 83 -2.05 -14.06 -74.36
N HIS A 84 -3.07 -14.65 -74.97
CA HIS A 84 -2.93 -15.58 -76.11
C HIS A 84 -2.46 -14.87 -77.36
N SER A 85 -2.99 -13.70 -77.71
CA SER A 85 -2.57 -12.91 -78.87
C SER A 85 -1.22 -12.21 -78.70
N GLY A 86 -0.77 -12.06 -77.45
CA GLY A 86 0.52 -11.35 -77.18
C GLY A 86 0.33 -9.82 -77.20
N ASP A 87 -0.87 -9.31 -77.07
CA ASP A 87 -1.14 -7.87 -77.03
C ASP A 87 -0.76 -7.30 -75.67
N GLU A 88 0.49 -6.79 -75.57
CA GLU A 88 1.09 -6.31 -74.35
C GLU A 88 0.36 -5.09 -73.76
N ASP A 89 -0.17 -4.17 -74.60
CA ASP A 89 -0.90 -2.99 -74.20
C ASP A 89 -2.21 -3.39 -73.52
N THR A 90 -2.95 -4.32 -74.13
CA THR A 90 -4.17 -4.87 -73.53
C THR A 90 -3.88 -5.65 -72.25
N ILE A 91 -2.82 -6.47 -72.21
CA ILE A 91 -2.41 -7.19 -71.00
C ILE A 91 -2.15 -6.21 -69.86
N GLN A 92 -1.38 -5.14 -70.10
CA GLN A 92 -1.03 -4.16 -69.10
C GLN A 92 -2.25 -3.40 -68.59
N SER A 93 -3.11 -2.93 -69.50
CA SER A 93 -4.36 -2.23 -69.15
C SER A 93 -5.30 -3.09 -68.30
N VAL A 94 -5.45 -4.37 -68.62
CA VAL A 94 -6.33 -5.29 -67.87
C VAL A 94 -5.71 -5.61 -66.51
N LEU A 95 -4.40 -5.82 -66.41
CA LEU A 95 -3.73 -6.02 -65.10
C LEU A 95 -3.92 -4.82 -64.16
N GLU A 96 -3.78 -3.60 -64.71
CA GLU A 96 -3.98 -2.35 -63.95
C GLU A 96 -5.42 -2.21 -63.46
N ASN A 97 -6.38 -2.28 -64.36
CA ASN A 97 -7.82 -2.13 -64.03
C ASN A 97 -8.30 -3.15 -62.99
N HIS A 98 -7.88 -4.43 -63.13
CA HIS A 98 -8.30 -5.44 -62.18
C HIS A 98 -7.52 -5.34 -60.85
N GLY A 99 -6.23 -4.98 -60.91
CA GLY A 99 -5.41 -4.74 -59.70
C GLY A 99 -6.02 -3.64 -58.84
N GLU A 100 -6.35 -2.49 -59.45
CA GLU A 100 -6.98 -1.36 -58.72
C GLU A 100 -8.33 -1.75 -58.11
N ARG A 101 -9.16 -2.49 -58.86
CA ARG A 101 -10.50 -2.91 -58.38
C ARG A 101 -10.47 -3.78 -57.14
N ILE A 102 -9.41 -4.56 -56.92
CA ILE A 102 -9.26 -5.45 -55.76
C ILE A 102 -8.25 -4.93 -54.77
N GLY A 103 -7.65 -3.74 -54.99
CA GLY A 103 -6.71 -3.10 -54.10
C GLY A 103 -5.32 -3.72 -54.15
N ALA A 104 -4.94 -4.38 -55.23
CA ALA A 104 -3.58 -4.88 -55.42
C ALA A 104 -2.64 -3.71 -55.76
N ALA A 105 -1.54 -3.59 -55.00
CA ALA A 105 -0.48 -2.61 -55.27
C ALA A 105 0.50 -3.05 -56.34
N ALA A 106 0.54 -4.35 -56.65
CA ALA A 106 1.31 -4.89 -57.76
C ALA A 106 0.57 -6.06 -58.37
N THR A 107 0.49 -6.08 -59.70
CA THR A 107 -0.09 -7.20 -60.46
C THR A 107 0.87 -7.61 -61.56
N ALA A 108 1.27 -8.87 -61.56
CA ALA A 108 2.24 -9.41 -62.50
C ALA A 108 1.66 -10.62 -63.24
N LEU A 109 1.94 -10.70 -64.54
CA LEU A 109 1.77 -11.88 -65.37
C LEU A 109 3.13 -12.60 -65.49
N LEU A 110 3.14 -13.88 -65.12
CA LEU A 110 4.30 -14.76 -65.28
C LEU A 110 3.97 -15.81 -66.33
N ASP A 111 4.96 -16.25 -67.09
CA ASP A 111 4.82 -17.36 -68.04
C ASP A 111 4.77 -18.72 -67.30
N THR A 112 4.70 -19.81 -68.07
CA THR A 112 4.67 -21.18 -67.54
C THR A 112 5.95 -21.57 -66.81
N ASN A 113 7.08 -20.88 -67.09
CA ASN A 113 8.37 -21.07 -66.42
C ASN A 113 8.60 -20.11 -65.25
N MET A 114 7.58 -19.39 -64.80
CA MET A 114 7.64 -18.37 -63.75
C MET A 114 8.48 -17.13 -64.14
N ALA A 115 8.79 -16.95 -65.43
CA ALA A 115 9.46 -15.75 -65.87
C ALA A 115 8.45 -14.58 -65.96
N TYR A 116 8.89 -13.41 -65.56
CA TYR A 116 8.13 -12.18 -65.61
C TYR A 116 7.82 -11.78 -67.07
N ARG A 117 6.58 -11.48 -67.39
CA ARG A 117 6.11 -11.05 -68.70
C ARG A 117 5.54 -9.61 -68.70
N ALA A 118 4.69 -9.30 -67.73
CA ALA A 118 4.12 -7.97 -67.58
C ALA A 118 3.94 -7.64 -66.10
N LEU A 119 4.05 -6.36 -65.73
CA LEU A 119 3.89 -5.88 -64.33
C LEU A 119 3.26 -4.51 -64.36
N THR A 120 2.27 -4.34 -63.51
CA THR A 120 1.73 -3.04 -63.14
C THR A 120 1.93 -2.79 -61.66
N ALA A 121 2.51 -1.64 -61.32
CA ALA A 121 2.67 -1.19 -59.96
C ALA A 121 2.69 0.35 -59.92
N PRO A 122 1.91 0.98 -59.05
CA PRO A 122 1.70 2.43 -59.06
C PRO A 122 2.95 3.27 -58.77
N SER A 123 3.95 2.70 -58.09
CA SER A 123 5.11 3.47 -57.64
C SER A 123 6.42 2.71 -57.77
N SER A 124 7.02 2.69 -58.96
CA SER A 124 8.26 1.99 -59.33
C SER A 124 8.16 0.46 -59.40
N ALA A 125 7.59 -0.01 -60.55
CA ALA A 125 7.60 -1.42 -60.94
C ALA A 125 9.02 -2.08 -60.82
N GLN A 126 10.08 -1.30 -60.98
CA GLN A 126 11.47 -1.74 -60.82
C GLN A 126 11.81 -2.31 -59.44
N ALA A 127 11.18 -1.80 -58.36
CA ALA A 127 11.42 -2.29 -56.99
C ALA A 127 10.84 -3.70 -56.74
N PHE A 128 9.80 -4.08 -57.51
CA PHE A 128 9.14 -5.39 -57.37
C PHE A 128 9.88 -6.50 -58.15
N ILE A 129 10.49 -6.17 -59.29
CA ILE A 129 11.11 -7.17 -60.22
C ILE A 129 12.04 -8.15 -59.51
N PRO A 130 13.01 -7.73 -58.68
CA PRO A 130 13.93 -8.65 -58.02
C PRO A 130 13.24 -9.64 -57.09
N THR A 131 12.10 -9.22 -56.49
CA THR A 131 11.36 -9.98 -55.47
C THR A 131 10.36 -10.96 -56.13
N LEU A 132 9.80 -10.63 -57.30
CA LEU A 132 8.76 -11.43 -57.97
C LEU A 132 9.17 -12.86 -58.22
N GLY A 133 10.40 -13.08 -58.75
CA GLY A 133 10.91 -14.41 -59.04
C GLY A 133 11.03 -15.30 -57.78
N GLN A 134 11.51 -14.74 -56.69
CA GLN A 134 11.68 -15.46 -55.45
C GLN A 134 10.29 -15.82 -54.83
N VAL A 135 9.36 -14.86 -54.83
CA VAL A 135 7.98 -15.06 -54.38
C VAL A 135 7.27 -16.11 -55.21
N ALA A 136 7.38 -16.04 -56.56
CA ALA A 136 6.76 -16.99 -57.44
C ALA A 136 7.27 -18.43 -57.24
N GLN A 137 8.60 -18.60 -57.11
CA GLN A 137 9.17 -19.91 -56.79
C GLN A 137 8.70 -20.49 -55.47
N GLN A 138 8.54 -19.66 -54.46
CA GLN A 138 8.06 -20.08 -53.17
C GLN A 138 6.56 -20.49 -53.22
N LEU A 139 5.74 -19.66 -53.88
CA LEU A 139 4.31 -19.95 -54.08
C LEU A 139 4.06 -21.15 -54.99
N ALA A 140 4.97 -21.44 -55.97
CA ALA A 140 4.88 -22.64 -56.77
C ALA A 140 4.96 -23.93 -55.94
N ARG A 141 5.66 -23.91 -54.81
CA ARG A 141 5.75 -25.05 -53.87
C ARG A 141 4.50 -25.17 -52.99
N SER A 142 3.74 -24.10 -52.81
CA SER A 142 2.49 -24.06 -52.04
C SER A 142 1.48 -23.18 -52.76
N PRO A 143 0.85 -23.64 -53.86
CA PRO A 143 0.01 -22.77 -54.70
C PRO A 143 -1.27 -22.24 -54.03
N GLN A 144 -1.69 -22.84 -52.90
CA GLN A 144 -2.84 -22.40 -52.13
C GLN A 144 -2.45 -21.45 -51.00
N GLY A 145 -1.18 -21.19 -50.78
CA GLY A 145 -0.67 -20.30 -49.75
C GLY A 145 -0.59 -18.84 -50.19
N SER A 146 -0.16 -18.01 -49.27
CA SER A 146 0.33 -16.66 -49.52
C SER A 146 1.78 -16.55 -49.05
N GLN A 147 2.50 -15.56 -49.58
CA GLN A 147 3.88 -15.31 -49.20
C GLN A 147 4.07 -13.84 -48.89
N ILE A 148 4.77 -13.54 -47.80
CA ILE A 148 5.10 -12.15 -47.47
C ILE A 148 6.48 -11.83 -48.06
N ALA A 149 6.62 -10.64 -48.64
CA ALA A 149 7.88 -10.10 -49.09
C ALA A 149 7.92 -8.58 -48.85
N VAL A 150 9.13 -8.06 -48.59
CA VAL A 150 9.38 -6.64 -48.40
C VAL A 150 9.79 -6.01 -49.72
N VAL A 151 9.10 -4.94 -50.09
CA VAL A 151 9.44 -4.15 -51.30
C VAL A 151 9.47 -2.68 -50.89
N GLY A 152 10.63 -2.05 -51.05
CA GLY A 152 10.79 -0.64 -50.66
C GLY A 152 10.53 -0.35 -49.18
N GLY A 153 10.87 -1.29 -48.29
CA GLY A 153 10.65 -1.16 -46.86
C GLY A 153 9.20 -1.44 -46.39
N VAL A 154 8.28 -1.74 -47.34
CA VAL A 154 6.89 -2.07 -47.05
C VAL A 154 6.64 -3.57 -47.19
N PRO A 155 6.00 -4.25 -46.26
CA PRO A 155 5.66 -5.65 -46.39
C PRO A 155 4.40 -5.83 -47.25
N TYR A 156 4.45 -6.75 -48.18
CA TYR A 156 3.35 -7.13 -49.07
C TYR A 156 3.00 -8.59 -48.88
N GLN A 157 1.72 -8.90 -48.90
CA GLN A 157 1.22 -10.26 -49.00
C GLN A 157 0.95 -10.59 -50.45
N PHE A 158 1.65 -11.60 -50.98
CA PHE A 158 1.51 -12.06 -52.35
C PHE A 158 0.65 -13.32 -52.42
N VAL A 159 -0.23 -13.35 -53.44
CA VAL A 159 -0.99 -14.54 -53.84
C VAL A 159 -0.75 -14.82 -55.33
N MET A 160 -0.75 -16.10 -55.70
CA MET A 160 -0.56 -16.50 -57.07
C MET A 160 -1.64 -17.47 -57.49
N VAL A 161 -2.20 -17.26 -58.68
CA VAL A 161 -3.27 -18.09 -59.23
C VAL A 161 -2.91 -18.53 -60.67
N PRO A 162 -3.21 -19.79 -61.05
CA PRO A 162 -2.94 -20.26 -62.43
C PRO A 162 -3.97 -19.70 -63.40
N MET A 163 -3.51 -19.30 -64.55
CA MET A 163 -4.34 -18.94 -65.71
C MET A 163 -4.36 -20.11 -66.67
N ARG A 164 -5.57 -20.65 -66.97
CA ARG A 164 -5.76 -21.85 -67.80
C ARG A 164 -6.81 -21.60 -68.87
N ALA A 165 -6.55 -22.11 -70.15
CA ALA A 165 -7.53 -22.11 -71.22
C ALA A 165 -7.16 -23.08 -72.38
N PRO A 166 -7.46 -24.37 -72.37
CA PRO A 166 -7.67 -25.30 -71.26
C PRO A 166 -6.35 -25.70 -70.55
N VAL A 167 -5.20 -25.49 -71.19
CA VAL A 167 -3.89 -25.73 -70.61
C VAL A 167 -3.39 -24.55 -69.81
N LEU A 168 -2.40 -24.76 -68.98
CA LEU A 168 -1.73 -23.69 -68.22
C LEU A 168 -1.10 -22.71 -69.22
N MET A 169 -1.51 -21.44 -69.19
CA MET A 169 -0.98 -20.36 -70.02
C MET A 169 0.04 -19.49 -69.27
N GLY A 170 -0.02 -19.49 -67.96
CA GLY A 170 0.82 -18.70 -67.11
C GLY A 170 0.20 -18.54 -65.70
N TRP A 171 0.73 -17.60 -64.95
CA TRP A 171 0.30 -17.32 -63.58
C TRP A 171 0.05 -15.83 -63.39
N VAL A 172 -0.96 -15.51 -62.65
CA VAL A 172 -1.22 -14.15 -62.16
C VAL A 172 -0.74 -14.06 -60.72
N LEU A 173 0.23 -13.18 -60.47
CA LEU A 173 0.78 -12.88 -59.17
C LEU A 173 0.31 -11.49 -58.75
N MET A 174 -0.29 -11.38 -57.59
CA MET A 174 -0.73 -10.12 -57.03
C MET A 174 -0.19 -9.85 -55.64
N GLY A 175 0.29 -8.63 -55.40
CA GLY A 175 0.87 -8.15 -54.15
C GLY A 175 -0.05 -7.12 -53.51
N PHE A 176 -0.43 -7.36 -52.28
CA PHE A 176 -1.28 -6.49 -51.46
C PHE A 176 -0.48 -5.96 -50.27
N PRO A 177 -0.45 -4.64 -50.05
CA PRO A 177 0.27 -4.09 -48.91
C PRO A 177 -0.37 -4.56 -47.59
N LEU A 178 0.46 -4.90 -46.62
CA LEU A 178 0.00 -4.99 -45.23
C LEU A 178 -0.04 -3.55 -44.70
N ASP A 179 -1.19 -2.92 -44.85
CA ASP A 179 -1.38 -1.48 -44.68
C ASP A 179 -1.94 -1.07 -43.32
N GLN A 180 -2.11 0.24 -43.15
CA GLN A 180 -2.69 0.82 -41.94
C GLN A 180 -4.14 0.38 -41.72
N ALA A 181 -4.92 0.12 -42.79
CA ALA A 181 -6.31 -0.32 -42.68
C ALA A 181 -6.40 -1.69 -42.00
N LEU A 182 -5.50 -2.62 -42.34
CA LEU A 182 -5.40 -3.93 -41.69
C LEU A 182 -5.02 -3.82 -40.21
N ALA A 183 -4.06 -2.96 -39.89
CA ALA A 183 -3.64 -2.73 -38.49
C ALA A 183 -4.78 -2.10 -37.66
N ASP A 184 -5.52 -1.16 -38.24
CA ASP A 184 -6.68 -0.52 -37.60
C ASP A 184 -7.87 -1.48 -37.42
N GLU A 185 -8.08 -2.41 -38.34
CA GLU A 185 -9.08 -3.47 -38.22
C GLU A 185 -8.73 -4.39 -37.05
N MET A 186 -7.48 -4.81 -36.93
CA MET A 186 -6.98 -5.60 -35.80
C MET A 186 -7.18 -4.87 -34.45
N ARG A 187 -6.82 -3.59 -34.41
CA ARG A 187 -7.04 -2.78 -33.21
C ARG A 187 -8.49 -2.74 -32.79
N ARG A 188 -9.41 -2.63 -33.75
CA ARG A 188 -10.87 -2.61 -33.48
C ARG A 188 -11.41 -3.95 -33.01
N LEU A 189 -10.95 -5.05 -33.62
CA LEU A 189 -11.44 -6.39 -33.30
C LEU A 189 -10.93 -6.94 -31.96
N LEU A 190 -9.67 -6.71 -31.65
CA LEU A 190 -9.00 -7.32 -30.50
C LEU A 190 -8.65 -6.33 -29.37
N SER A 191 -8.88 -5.02 -29.58
CA SER A 191 -8.46 -3.96 -28.65
C SER A 191 -6.97 -4.03 -28.32
N VAL A 192 -6.16 -4.38 -29.31
CA VAL A 192 -4.69 -4.54 -29.24
C VAL A 192 -4.04 -3.50 -30.14
N GLN A 193 -2.93 -2.94 -29.71
CA GLN A 193 -2.09 -2.12 -30.59
C GLN A 193 -1.23 -3.02 -31.46
N VAL A 194 -1.05 -2.62 -32.72
CA VAL A 194 -0.30 -3.41 -33.71
C VAL A 194 0.80 -2.54 -34.32
N ALA A 195 2.00 -3.10 -34.46
CA ALA A 195 3.08 -2.50 -35.22
C ALA A 195 3.73 -3.57 -36.08
N LEU A 196 3.85 -3.33 -37.39
CA LEU A 196 4.61 -4.19 -38.28
C LEU A 196 6.06 -3.69 -38.32
N VAL A 197 6.97 -4.52 -37.85
CA VAL A 197 8.39 -4.25 -37.83
C VAL A 197 9.03 -4.99 -38.99
N VAL A 198 9.78 -4.27 -39.80
CA VAL A 198 10.54 -4.80 -40.95
C VAL A 198 12.00 -4.57 -40.65
N GLN A 199 12.77 -5.65 -40.72
CA GLN A 199 14.23 -5.60 -40.73
C GLN A 199 14.72 -6.00 -42.10
N GLU A 200 15.29 -5.05 -42.83
CA GLU A 200 15.89 -5.27 -44.15
C GLU A 200 17.20 -6.04 -44.04
N SER A 201 17.65 -6.58 -45.19
CA SER A 201 18.90 -7.36 -45.24
C SER A 201 20.15 -6.54 -44.91
N ASP A 202 20.08 -5.22 -44.98
CA ASP A 202 21.15 -4.29 -44.57
C ASP A 202 21.15 -4.02 -43.04
N GLY A 203 20.24 -4.64 -42.29
CA GLY A 203 20.10 -4.48 -40.85
C GLY A 203 19.25 -3.27 -40.41
N ARG A 204 18.73 -2.50 -41.36
CA ARG A 204 17.84 -1.36 -41.04
C ARG A 204 16.49 -1.86 -40.53
N VAL A 205 16.08 -1.34 -39.40
CA VAL A 205 14.77 -1.61 -38.80
C VAL A 205 13.83 -0.44 -39.07
N THR A 206 12.66 -0.75 -39.60
CA THR A 206 11.59 0.24 -39.85
C THR A 206 10.26 -0.26 -39.34
N VAL A 207 9.33 0.67 -39.06
CA VAL A 207 7.95 0.38 -38.65
C VAL A 207 7.00 1.08 -39.61
N PRO A 208 6.80 0.49 -40.82
CA PRO A 208 6.02 1.13 -41.89
C PRO A 208 4.54 1.27 -41.53
N VAL A 209 3.99 0.38 -40.69
CA VAL A 209 2.59 0.34 -40.30
C VAL A 209 2.47 0.21 -38.79
N SER A 210 1.72 1.09 -38.15
CA SER A 210 1.50 1.01 -36.73
C SER A 210 0.28 1.78 -36.26
N THR A 211 -0.40 1.24 -35.28
CA THR A 211 -1.46 1.94 -34.53
C THR A 211 -0.91 2.76 -33.35
N LEU A 212 0.40 2.68 -33.09
CA LEU A 212 1.09 3.38 -32.00
C LEU A 212 1.43 4.84 -32.37
N PRO A 213 1.51 5.75 -31.39
CA PRO A 213 2.07 7.09 -31.56
C PRO A 213 3.52 7.05 -32.11
N ALA A 214 3.94 8.12 -32.79
CA ALA A 214 5.28 8.23 -33.38
C ALA A 214 6.40 7.97 -32.36
N THR A 215 6.27 8.53 -31.16
CA THR A 215 7.27 8.39 -30.09
C THR A 215 7.53 6.93 -29.69
N LEU A 216 6.49 6.10 -29.66
CA LEU A 216 6.62 4.67 -29.34
C LEU A 216 7.19 3.87 -30.52
N ARG A 217 6.86 4.27 -31.78
CA ARG A 217 7.49 3.67 -32.97
C ARG A 217 8.99 3.90 -32.99
N ASP A 218 9.42 5.13 -32.67
CA ASP A 218 10.83 5.48 -32.62
C ASP A 218 11.58 4.68 -31.55
N GLN A 219 10.94 4.41 -30.40
CA GLN A 219 11.49 3.53 -29.36
C GLN A 219 11.66 2.07 -29.86
N ILE A 220 10.67 1.52 -30.59
CA ILE A 220 10.76 0.18 -31.17
C ILE A 220 11.92 0.10 -32.12
N VAL A 221 12.10 1.10 -33.01
CA VAL A 221 13.21 1.17 -33.95
C VAL A 221 14.56 1.25 -33.22
N ALA A 222 14.66 2.10 -32.20
CA ALA A 222 15.88 2.27 -31.40
C ALA A 222 16.30 0.99 -30.66
N GLN A 223 15.34 0.14 -30.30
CA GLN A 223 15.57 -1.15 -29.62
C GLN A 223 15.76 -2.34 -30.61
N GLY A 224 15.92 -2.03 -31.88
CA GLY A 224 16.17 -3.08 -32.91
C GLY A 224 14.94 -3.92 -33.27
N GLY A 225 13.74 -3.45 -32.96
CA GLY A 225 12.48 -4.09 -33.32
C GLY A 225 12.01 -5.22 -32.39
N GLN A 226 12.83 -5.65 -31.44
CA GLN A 226 12.48 -6.67 -30.45
C GLN A 226 12.27 -5.99 -29.10
N VAL A 227 11.05 -6.00 -28.62
CA VAL A 227 10.66 -5.30 -27.38
C VAL A 227 9.64 -6.15 -26.65
N ASP A 228 9.92 -6.51 -25.42
CA ASP A 228 8.97 -7.24 -24.56
C ASP A 228 8.05 -6.28 -23.76
N GLU A 229 8.57 -5.10 -23.44
CA GLU A 229 7.90 -4.10 -22.63
C GLU A 229 8.29 -2.69 -23.09
N ILE A 230 7.30 -1.79 -23.22
CA ILE A 230 7.51 -0.39 -23.62
C ILE A 230 6.82 0.53 -22.62
N ASP A 231 7.57 1.50 -22.12
CA ASP A 231 6.99 2.58 -21.30
C ASP A 231 6.27 3.59 -22.19
N SER A 232 4.97 3.76 -21.92
CA SER A 232 4.10 4.72 -22.60
C SER A 232 3.62 5.77 -21.60
N PRO A 233 3.26 6.99 -22.05
CA PRO A 233 2.60 7.98 -21.20
C PRO A 233 1.33 7.47 -20.50
N ASP A 234 0.65 6.50 -21.11
CA ASP A 234 -0.56 5.86 -20.60
C ASP A 234 -0.28 4.59 -19.77
N GLY A 235 0.99 4.37 -19.40
CA GLY A 235 1.44 3.20 -18.64
C GLY A 235 2.25 2.21 -19.46
N VAL A 236 2.51 1.06 -18.86
CA VAL A 236 3.36 0.00 -19.45
C VAL A 236 2.58 -0.80 -20.48
N LEU A 237 3.16 -0.98 -21.68
CA LEU A 237 2.67 -1.85 -22.74
C LEU A 237 3.50 -3.14 -22.73
N LEU A 238 2.85 -4.29 -22.59
CA LEU A 238 3.47 -5.60 -22.84
C LEU A 238 3.29 -5.95 -24.31
N SER A 239 4.34 -6.47 -24.93
CA SER A 239 4.33 -6.86 -26.33
C SER A 239 4.47 -8.36 -26.52
N ARG A 240 3.98 -8.83 -27.67
CA ARG A 240 4.19 -10.15 -28.20
C ARG A 240 4.65 -10.01 -29.65
N SER A 241 5.81 -10.55 -29.97
CA SER A 241 6.30 -10.61 -31.34
C SER A 241 5.80 -11.87 -32.05
N SER A 242 5.13 -11.69 -33.17
CA SER A 242 4.68 -12.75 -34.06
C SER A 242 5.50 -12.69 -35.37
N PRO A 243 6.45 -13.58 -35.57
CA PRO A 243 7.24 -13.58 -36.80
C PRO A 243 6.37 -13.99 -38.00
N LEU A 244 6.50 -13.24 -39.10
CA LEU A 244 5.80 -13.51 -40.35
C LEU A 244 6.79 -14.06 -41.34
N PRO A 245 6.62 -15.32 -41.83
CA PRO A 245 7.54 -15.90 -42.83
C PRO A 245 7.60 -15.03 -44.08
N SER A 246 8.76 -14.48 -44.38
CA SER A 246 8.98 -13.61 -45.53
C SER A 246 10.11 -14.12 -46.40
N VAL A 247 10.05 -13.82 -47.71
CA VAL A 247 11.02 -14.25 -48.72
C VAL A 247 12.32 -13.48 -48.61
N ASN A 248 12.24 -12.20 -48.32
CA ASN A 248 13.36 -11.28 -48.18
C ASN A 248 13.12 -10.36 -46.94
N GLY A 249 14.17 -10.12 -46.16
CA GLY A 249 14.08 -9.41 -44.91
C GLY A 249 13.38 -10.24 -43.80
N GLN A 250 13.29 -9.68 -42.62
CA GLN A 250 12.52 -10.25 -41.53
C GLN A 250 11.32 -9.34 -41.25
N VAL A 251 10.13 -9.92 -41.21
CA VAL A 251 8.89 -9.21 -40.90
C VAL A 251 8.29 -9.81 -39.65
N GLN A 252 7.93 -8.97 -38.70
CA GLN A 252 7.22 -9.39 -37.50
C GLN A 252 6.09 -8.42 -37.13
N ALA A 253 5.01 -8.96 -36.64
CA ALA A 253 3.95 -8.17 -36.04
C ALA A 253 4.17 -8.08 -34.54
N LEU A 254 4.29 -6.89 -34.01
CA LEU A 254 4.25 -6.64 -32.57
C LEU A 254 2.79 -6.35 -32.17
N LEU A 255 2.27 -7.19 -31.29
CA LEU A 255 0.96 -7.03 -30.68
C LEU A 255 1.18 -6.49 -29.27
N LEU A 256 0.59 -5.33 -28.94
CA LEU A 256 0.85 -4.66 -27.67
C LEU A 256 -0.44 -4.39 -26.91
N ARG A 257 -0.39 -4.60 -25.59
CA ARG A 257 -1.54 -4.39 -24.70
C ARG A 257 -1.10 -3.66 -23.43
N SER A 258 -1.92 -2.69 -23.00
CA SER A 258 -1.61 -1.89 -21.80
C SER A 258 -1.93 -2.66 -20.51
N VAL A 259 -0.97 -2.66 -19.59
CA VAL A 259 -1.13 -3.20 -18.22
C VAL A 259 -2.12 -2.34 -17.46
N ASP A 260 -2.02 -1.01 -17.59
CA ASP A 260 -2.88 -0.07 -16.90
C ASP A 260 -4.35 -0.21 -17.28
N ALA A 261 -4.63 -0.52 -18.54
CA ALA A 261 -6.01 -0.77 -19.00
C ALA A 261 -6.65 -1.99 -18.29
N VAL A 262 -5.86 -3.03 -18.03
CA VAL A 262 -6.31 -4.23 -17.31
C VAL A 262 -6.40 -3.98 -15.81
N VAL A 263 -5.52 -3.14 -15.24
CA VAL A 263 -5.51 -2.78 -13.81
C VAL A 263 -6.55 -1.71 -13.48
N ALA A 264 -6.96 -0.89 -14.45
CA ALA A 264 -7.90 0.22 -14.23
C ALA A 264 -9.19 -0.15 -13.46
N PRO A 265 -9.88 -1.28 -13.73
CA PRO A 265 -11.06 -1.70 -12.98
C PRO A 265 -10.77 -1.95 -11.48
N TYR A 266 -9.54 -2.30 -11.13
CA TYR A 266 -9.13 -2.56 -9.75
C TYR A 266 -8.77 -1.30 -8.95
N ARG A 267 -8.73 -0.12 -9.58
CA ARG A 267 -8.44 1.16 -8.89
C ARG A 267 -9.47 1.46 -7.79
N GLN A 268 -10.74 1.16 -8.03
CA GLN A 268 -11.79 1.32 -7.01
C GLN A 268 -11.55 0.40 -5.81
N LEU A 269 -11.14 -0.83 -6.04
CA LEU A 269 -10.79 -1.78 -4.99
C LEU A 269 -9.56 -1.30 -4.19
N GLN A 270 -8.55 -0.77 -4.87
CA GLN A 270 -7.36 -0.20 -4.23
C GLN A 270 -7.71 1.01 -3.36
N LEU A 271 -8.58 1.91 -3.83
CA LEU A 271 -9.08 3.04 -3.05
C LEU A 271 -9.88 2.56 -1.83
N LEU A 272 -10.77 1.59 -2.00
CA LEU A 272 -11.52 1.00 -0.88
C LEU A 272 -10.59 0.42 0.18
N LEU A 273 -9.57 -0.34 -0.23
CA LEU A 273 -8.56 -0.87 0.69
C LEU A 273 -7.78 0.24 1.40
N ALA A 274 -7.43 1.32 0.70
CA ALA A 274 -6.78 2.48 1.30
C ALA A 274 -7.67 3.16 2.35
N PHE A 275 -8.97 3.33 2.08
CA PHE A 275 -9.93 3.87 3.05
C PHE A 275 -10.11 2.95 4.26
N ILE A 276 -10.21 1.63 4.08
CA ILE A 276 -10.30 0.67 5.18
C ILE A 276 -9.03 0.73 6.04
N THR A 277 -7.86 0.80 5.41
CA THR A 277 -6.57 0.92 6.10
C THR A 277 -6.50 2.22 6.92
N ALA A 278 -6.83 3.35 6.31
CA ALA A 278 -6.85 4.65 6.98
C ALA A 278 -7.86 4.69 8.13
N GLY A 279 -9.07 4.15 7.93
CA GLY A 279 -10.11 4.00 8.94
C GLY A 279 -9.66 3.12 10.11
N GLY A 280 -9.02 1.99 9.83
CA GLY A 280 -8.47 1.09 10.85
C GLY A 280 -7.40 1.76 11.72
N VAL A 281 -6.46 2.49 11.12
CA VAL A 281 -5.44 3.26 11.84
C VAL A 281 -6.08 4.36 12.70
N LEU A 282 -7.06 5.08 12.17
CA LEU A 282 -7.79 6.13 12.89
C LEU A 282 -8.55 5.56 14.10
N LEU A 283 -9.31 4.48 13.89
CA LEU A 283 -10.04 3.80 14.97
C LEU A 283 -9.10 3.29 16.07
N PHE A 284 -7.96 2.71 15.67
CA PHE A 284 -6.96 2.27 16.63
C PHE A 284 -6.37 3.43 17.43
N ALA A 285 -6.04 4.54 16.77
CA ALA A 285 -5.51 5.74 17.42
C ALA A 285 -6.52 6.33 18.42
N LEU A 286 -7.80 6.44 18.03
CA LEU A 286 -8.89 6.89 18.91
C LEU A 286 -9.09 5.94 20.09
N GLY A 287 -9.16 4.62 19.84
CA GLY A 287 -9.32 3.60 20.88
C GLY A 287 -8.16 3.62 21.89
N SER A 288 -6.93 3.75 21.40
CA SER A 288 -5.73 3.87 22.24
C SER A 288 -5.76 5.14 23.09
N GLY A 289 -6.20 6.27 22.53
CA GLY A 289 -6.37 7.53 23.27
C GLY A 289 -7.43 7.41 24.38
N LEU A 290 -8.57 6.82 24.09
CA LEU A 290 -9.63 6.57 25.07
C LEU A 290 -9.17 5.60 26.17
N MET A 291 -8.46 4.54 25.81
CA MET A 291 -7.90 3.59 26.78
C MET A 291 -6.87 4.25 27.69
N ALA A 292 -6.00 5.11 27.12
CA ALA A 292 -5.04 5.89 27.90
C ALA A 292 -5.75 6.75 28.97
N GLN A 293 -6.78 7.47 28.59
CA GLN A 293 -7.56 8.31 29.53
C GLN A 293 -8.34 7.49 30.56
N ARG A 294 -8.95 6.38 30.18
CA ARG A 294 -9.82 5.60 31.07
C ARG A 294 -9.10 4.66 32.00
N VAL A 295 -7.93 4.16 31.61
CA VAL A 295 -7.20 3.15 32.40
C VAL A 295 -5.92 3.72 32.99
N ILE A 296 -5.14 4.40 32.20
CA ILE A 296 -3.75 4.72 32.53
C ILE A 296 -3.63 5.96 33.40
N THR A 297 -4.39 7.00 33.10
CA THR A 297 -4.40 8.24 33.91
C THR A 297 -4.83 7.96 35.35
N PRO A 298 -5.91 7.20 35.62
CA PRO A 298 -6.27 6.81 36.97
C PRO A 298 -5.22 5.99 37.71
N LEU A 299 -4.57 5.02 37.02
CA LEU A 299 -3.49 4.24 37.63
C LEU A 299 -2.29 5.10 38.04
N GLN A 300 -1.96 6.11 37.20
CA GLN A 300 -0.89 7.06 37.57
C GLN A 300 -1.27 7.96 38.77
N SER A 301 -2.53 8.34 38.90
CA SER A 301 -3.00 9.10 40.09
C SER A 301 -2.92 8.25 41.36
N LEU A 302 -3.30 6.96 41.31
CA LEU A 302 -3.16 6.03 42.41
C LEU A 302 -1.69 5.80 42.78
N MET A 303 -0.80 5.64 41.82
CA MET A 303 0.64 5.52 42.06
C MET A 303 1.20 6.76 42.77
N ARG A 304 0.83 7.97 42.32
CA ARG A 304 1.22 9.23 43.00
C ARG A 304 0.66 9.35 44.41
N ALA A 305 -0.56 8.91 44.61
CA ALA A 305 -1.19 8.87 45.93
C ALA A 305 -0.47 7.89 46.88
N THR A 306 -0.06 6.72 46.38
CA THR A 306 0.76 5.77 47.15
C THR A 306 2.12 6.36 47.55
N GLN A 307 2.77 7.14 46.66
CA GLN A 307 4.01 7.85 46.99
C GLN A 307 3.78 8.95 48.07
N ARG A 308 2.63 9.63 48.10
CA ARG A 308 2.30 10.58 49.18
C ARG A 308 2.09 9.84 50.50
N LEU A 309 1.40 8.71 50.47
CA LEU A 309 1.22 7.86 51.65
C LEU A 309 2.58 7.44 52.28
N SER A 310 3.55 7.06 51.45
CA SER A 310 4.89 6.68 51.93
C SER A 310 5.67 7.85 52.58
N ARG A 311 5.27 9.10 52.29
CA ARG A 311 5.86 10.30 52.91
C ARG A 311 5.10 10.77 54.16
N GLY A 312 4.09 10.02 54.58
CA GLY A 312 3.26 10.38 55.74
C GLY A 312 2.14 11.37 55.50
N GLU A 313 1.79 11.61 54.22
CA GLU A 313 0.69 12.52 53.87
C GLU A 313 -0.62 11.74 53.79
N TYR A 314 -1.34 11.66 54.93
CA TYR A 314 -2.60 10.88 55.05
C TYR A 314 -3.86 11.70 54.84
N ASP A 315 -3.80 13.03 54.79
CA ASP A 315 -4.98 13.88 54.81
C ASP A 315 -5.64 14.07 53.43
N THR A 316 -4.93 13.76 52.34
CA THR A 316 -5.44 13.93 50.99
C THR A 316 -6.27 12.73 50.55
N PRO A 317 -7.58 12.90 50.22
CA PRO A 317 -8.43 11.79 49.75
C PRO A 317 -7.93 11.18 48.46
N MET A 318 -8.22 9.89 48.24
CA MET A 318 -7.94 9.21 46.99
C MET A 318 -8.92 9.66 45.90
N GLU A 319 -8.36 9.93 44.70
CA GLU A 319 -9.16 10.19 43.52
C GLU A 319 -9.79 8.89 42.97
N HIS A 320 -10.81 9.03 42.12
CA HIS A 320 -11.47 7.92 41.41
C HIS A 320 -12.23 6.90 42.27
N THR A 321 -12.50 7.18 43.55
CA THR A 321 -13.25 6.28 44.45
C THR A 321 -14.72 6.10 44.03
N ARG A 322 -15.29 7.03 43.24
CA ARG A 322 -16.68 6.98 42.75
C ARG A 322 -16.85 6.07 41.51
N ARG A 323 -15.79 5.55 40.90
CA ARG A 323 -15.89 4.63 39.76
C ARG A 323 -16.47 3.28 40.22
N GLN A 324 -17.20 2.62 39.29
CA GLN A 324 -17.84 1.32 39.55
C GLN A 324 -17.06 0.13 38.99
N ASP A 325 -15.92 0.39 38.32
CA ASP A 325 -15.05 -0.61 37.75
C ASP A 325 -13.94 -1.09 38.73
N GLU A 326 -13.07 -1.95 38.28
CA GLU A 326 -11.94 -2.52 39.03
C GLU A 326 -11.00 -1.44 39.55
N ILE A 327 -10.80 -0.36 38.78
CA ILE A 327 -9.99 0.79 39.17
C ILE A 327 -10.64 1.52 40.32
N GLY A 328 -11.95 1.69 40.31
CA GLY A 328 -12.73 2.27 41.43
C GLY A 328 -12.66 1.39 42.66
N GLN A 329 -12.74 0.06 42.52
CA GLN A 329 -12.56 -0.86 43.64
C GLN A 329 -11.17 -0.75 44.24
N LEU A 330 -10.13 -0.68 43.41
CA LEU A 330 -8.75 -0.50 43.86
C LEU A 330 -8.58 0.84 44.59
N ALA A 331 -9.15 1.92 44.05
CA ALA A 331 -9.10 3.26 44.67
C ALA A 331 -9.75 3.27 46.06
N ARG A 332 -10.92 2.63 46.22
CA ARG A 332 -11.59 2.51 47.53
C ARG A 332 -10.77 1.69 48.53
N SER A 333 -10.12 0.61 48.08
CA SER A 333 -9.25 -0.21 48.91
C SER A 333 -8.04 0.58 49.42
N PHE A 334 -7.40 1.35 48.54
CA PHE A 334 -6.30 2.25 48.91
C PHE A 334 -6.77 3.39 49.84
N ASP A 335 -7.95 3.97 49.62
CA ASP A 335 -8.46 5.03 50.47
C ASP A 335 -8.76 4.50 51.88
N ARG A 336 -9.33 3.30 52.00
CA ARG A 336 -9.55 2.62 53.29
C ARG A 336 -8.20 2.40 54.00
N MET A 337 -7.19 1.84 53.30
CA MET A 337 -5.86 1.63 53.88
C MET A 337 -5.24 2.97 54.33
N ARG A 338 -5.39 4.06 53.59
CA ARG A 338 -4.93 5.40 53.97
C ARG A 338 -5.57 5.86 55.30
N LEU A 339 -6.90 5.70 55.43
CA LEU A 339 -7.64 6.07 56.64
C LEU A 339 -7.18 5.24 57.84
N ASP A 340 -7.01 3.93 57.66
CA ASP A 340 -6.57 3.02 58.71
C ASP A 340 -5.15 3.36 59.20
N ILE A 341 -4.20 3.59 58.26
CA ILE A 341 -2.82 3.99 58.59
C ILE A 341 -2.84 5.37 59.31
N GLY A 342 -3.59 6.33 58.78
CA GLY A 342 -3.71 7.66 59.40
C GLY A 342 -4.27 7.60 60.80
N ALA A 343 -5.29 6.76 61.05
CA ALA A 343 -5.86 6.55 62.38
C ALA A 343 -4.85 5.89 63.34
N GLN A 344 -4.18 4.85 62.88
CA GLN A 344 -3.09 4.19 63.65
C GLN A 344 -1.97 5.16 64.00
N GLN A 345 -1.53 5.98 63.04
CA GLN A 345 -0.46 6.96 63.28
C GLN A 345 -0.86 7.99 64.34
N LYS A 346 -2.13 8.48 64.28
CA LYS A 346 -2.67 9.40 65.28
C LYS A 346 -2.72 8.74 66.67
N GLU A 347 -3.16 7.46 66.75
CA GLU A 347 -3.18 6.73 68.02
C GLU A 347 -1.76 6.46 68.57
N ILE A 348 -0.80 6.11 67.68
CA ILE A 348 0.61 5.97 68.10
C ILE A 348 1.13 7.29 68.67
N MET A 349 0.85 8.44 68.03
CA MET A 349 1.28 9.74 68.52
C MET A 349 0.59 10.09 69.81
N ARG A 350 -0.71 9.74 69.98
CA ARG A 350 -1.47 9.92 71.21
C ARG A 350 -0.84 9.11 72.36
N LEU A 351 -0.48 7.83 72.09
CA LEU A 351 0.18 6.97 73.08
C LEU A 351 1.61 7.42 73.42
N ALA A 352 2.32 7.99 72.49
CA ALA A 352 3.69 8.46 72.67
C ALA A 352 3.77 9.74 73.49
N TYR A 353 2.74 10.63 73.42
CA TYR A 353 2.83 11.98 73.93
C TYR A 353 1.78 12.36 74.98
N TRP A 354 0.72 11.55 75.19
CA TRP A 354 -0.36 11.83 76.19
C TRP A 354 -0.50 10.70 77.17
N ASP A 355 -0.79 11.06 78.42
CA ASP A 355 -1.13 10.13 79.51
C ASP A 355 -2.53 9.54 79.27
N ARG A 356 -2.67 8.22 79.32
CA ARG A 356 -3.90 7.51 79.01
C ARG A 356 -5.01 7.78 80.06
N LEU A 357 -4.68 8.02 81.35
CA LEU A 357 -5.63 8.19 82.37
C LEU A 357 -6.20 9.61 82.38
N THR A 358 -5.32 10.59 82.30
CA THR A 358 -5.70 12.00 82.51
C THR A 358 -5.91 12.78 81.25
N GLY A 359 -5.36 12.27 80.09
CA GLY A 359 -5.41 12.99 78.79
C GLY A 359 -4.47 14.19 78.77
N LEU A 360 -3.63 14.42 79.78
CA LEU A 360 -2.60 15.44 79.78
C LEU A 360 -1.37 14.98 78.95
N PRO A 361 -0.53 15.89 78.48
CA PRO A 361 0.83 15.57 78.00
C PRO A 361 1.56 14.68 79.00
N ASN A 362 2.22 13.64 78.47
CA ASN A 362 3.02 12.72 79.29
C ASN A 362 4.44 13.26 79.48
N ARG A 363 5.26 12.47 80.20
CA ARG A 363 6.68 12.79 80.47
C ARG A 363 7.48 13.09 79.18
N GLU A 364 7.28 12.32 78.12
CA GLU A 364 8.03 12.49 76.88
C GLU A 364 7.66 13.82 76.20
N ARG A 365 6.39 14.14 76.11
CA ARG A 365 5.91 15.43 75.56
C ARG A 365 6.43 16.61 76.39
N PHE A 366 6.41 16.47 77.69
CA PHE A 366 6.98 17.49 78.61
C PHE A 366 8.48 17.70 78.34
N ARG A 367 9.26 16.61 78.28
CA ARG A 367 10.70 16.66 77.99
C ARG A 367 10.99 17.37 76.67
N GLU A 368 10.27 16.98 75.61
CA GLU A 368 10.48 17.57 74.26
C GLU A 368 10.17 19.06 74.25
N THR A 369 9.07 19.47 74.91
CA THR A 369 8.65 20.88 74.98
C THR A 369 9.63 21.70 75.83
N LEU A 370 10.11 21.15 76.94
CA LEU A 370 11.10 21.82 77.77
C LEU A 370 12.45 21.99 77.05
N VAL A 371 12.94 20.94 76.36
CA VAL A 371 14.17 21.04 75.58
C VAL A 371 14.03 22.12 74.50
N ARG A 372 12.92 22.14 73.78
CA ARG A 372 12.67 23.14 72.73
C ARG A 372 12.58 24.57 73.32
N ALA A 373 12.00 24.74 74.51
CA ALA A 373 11.94 26.04 75.19
C ALA A 373 13.31 26.52 75.71
N LEU A 374 14.25 25.61 75.97
CA LEU A 374 15.60 25.89 76.44
C LEU A 374 16.61 26.04 75.30
N GLU A 375 16.27 25.68 74.04
CA GLU A 375 17.16 25.88 72.88
C GLU A 375 17.43 27.35 72.64
N PRO A 376 18.72 27.78 72.51
CA PRO A 376 19.04 29.17 72.28
C PRO A 376 18.57 29.61 70.90
N GLY A 377 17.47 30.33 70.84
CA GLY A 377 17.05 31.07 69.66
C GLY A 377 17.91 32.32 69.45
N ALA A 378 17.80 32.96 68.27
CA ALA A 378 18.56 34.16 67.88
C ALA A 378 18.26 35.44 68.73
N GLY A 379 17.80 35.27 69.96
CA GLY A 379 17.50 36.33 70.95
C GLY A 379 17.49 35.75 72.38
N GLN A 380 17.39 36.60 73.43
CA GLN A 380 17.27 36.14 74.82
C GLN A 380 16.03 35.20 74.92
N ALA A 381 16.25 33.92 75.22
CA ALA A 381 15.17 33.00 75.49
C ALA A 381 14.35 33.50 76.68
N PRO A 382 13.01 33.51 76.60
CA PRO A 382 12.19 33.89 77.71
C PRO A 382 12.48 32.94 78.92
N PRO A 383 12.45 33.46 80.19
CA PRO A 383 12.71 32.62 81.33
C PRO A 383 11.62 31.52 81.40
N VAL A 384 12.06 30.26 81.49
CA VAL A 384 11.15 29.12 81.68
C VAL A 384 11.10 28.76 83.16
N SER A 385 9.91 28.65 83.67
CA SER A 385 9.66 28.18 85.06
C SER A 385 9.04 26.77 84.99
N VAL A 386 9.59 25.88 85.79
CA VAL A 386 9.08 24.52 85.92
C VAL A 386 8.55 24.35 87.34
N LEU A 387 7.28 24.01 87.48
CA LEU A 387 6.63 23.70 88.72
C LEU A 387 6.32 22.20 88.79
N THR A 388 6.63 21.60 89.90
CA THR A 388 6.29 20.20 90.15
C THR A 388 5.26 20.17 91.27
N LEU A 389 4.18 19.45 90.98
CA LEU A 389 3.07 19.30 91.93
C LEU A 389 2.92 17.82 92.27
N ASP A 390 2.65 17.56 93.57
CA ASP A 390 2.37 16.21 94.08
C ASP A 390 1.14 16.21 94.91
N LEU A 391 0.38 15.12 94.95
CA LEU A 391 -0.86 14.99 95.74
C LEU A 391 -0.50 14.32 97.05
N ASP A 392 -0.62 15.12 98.18
CA ASP A 392 -0.36 14.63 99.51
C ASP A 392 -1.20 13.40 99.84
N ARG A 393 -0.55 12.35 100.31
CA ARG A 393 -1.17 11.08 100.72
C ARG A 393 -2.03 10.40 99.64
N PHE A 394 -1.77 10.63 98.34
CA PHE A 394 -2.52 10.00 97.22
C PHE A 394 -2.55 8.48 97.33
N LYS A 395 -1.45 7.86 97.70
CA LYS A 395 -1.34 6.40 97.88
C LYS A 395 -2.35 5.95 99.00
N HIS A 396 -2.45 6.65 100.09
CA HIS A 396 -3.40 6.32 101.13
C HIS A 396 -4.88 6.45 100.69
N VAL A 397 -5.16 7.44 99.86
CA VAL A 397 -6.52 7.60 99.24
C VAL A 397 -6.79 6.42 98.30
N SER A 398 -5.87 6.00 97.49
CA SER A 398 -6.05 4.88 96.59
C SER A 398 -6.20 3.55 97.35
N ASP A 399 -5.43 3.35 98.45
CA ASP A 399 -5.46 2.13 99.23
C ASP A 399 -6.78 2.00 100.04
N VAL A 400 -7.35 3.10 100.54
CA VAL A 400 -8.59 3.10 101.29
C VAL A 400 -9.88 3.14 100.45
N MET A 401 -9.88 3.93 99.32
CA MET A 401 -11.05 4.16 98.49
C MET A 401 -11.05 3.33 97.23
N GLY A 402 -9.96 2.63 96.93
CA GLY A 402 -9.76 1.81 95.79
C GLY A 402 -9.18 2.56 94.60
N TYR A 403 -8.45 1.81 93.70
CA TYR A 403 -7.77 2.39 92.55
C TYR A 403 -8.71 3.16 91.61
N ALA A 404 -9.97 2.69 91.42
CA ALA A 404 -10.95 3.38 90.56
C ALA A 404 -11.30 4.78 91.09
N PHE A 405 -11.25 5.00 92.44
CA PHE A 405 -11.47 6.33 93.01
C PHE A 405 -10.22 7.20 92.83
N GLY A 406 -9.03 6.62 93.01
CA GLY A 406 -7.76 7.29 92.75
C GLY A 406 -7.65 7.78 91.34
N ASP A 407 -8.01 6.95 90.39
CA ASP A 407 -8.01 7.30 88.94
C ASP A 407 -8.98 8.48 88.63
N ARG A 408 -10.20 8.48 89.22
CA ARG A 408 -11.12 9.61 89.10
C ARG A 408 -10.57 10.88 89.72
N LEU A 409 -9.92 10.77 90.86
CA LEU A 409 -9.26 11.91 91.52
C LEU A 409 -8.18 12.51 90.63
N LEU A 410 -7.32 11.69 90.08
CA LEU A 410 -6.27 12.14 89.13
C LEU A 410 -6.87 12.82 87.90
N GLN A 411 -7.91 12.25 87.33
CA GLN A 411 -8.64 12.87 86.19
C GLN A 411 -9.24 14.24 86.58
N ALA A 412 -9.87 14.35 87.76
CA ALA A 412 -10.48 15.62 88.25
C ALA A 412 -9.40 16.69 88.50
N VAL A 413 -8.25 16.31 89.07
CA VAL A 413 -7.10 17.22 89.26
C VAL A 413 -6.53 17.66 87.95
N ALA A 414 -6.28 16.71 87.03
CA ALA A 414 -5.77 16.99 85.71
C ALA A 414 -6.68 17.99 84.94
N GLN A 415 -7.99 17.81 85.01
CA GLN A 415 -8.94 18.73 84.40
C GLN A 415 -8.85 20.13 84.99
N ARG A 416 -8.88 20.24 86.32
CA ARG A 416 -8.73 21.53 86.98
C ARG A 416 -7.40 22.23 86.68
N MET A 417 -6.32 21.50 86.62
CA MET A 417 -4.98 22.04 86.22
C MET A 417 -4.97 22.51 84.74
N ALA A 418 -5.57 21.74 83.85
CA ALA A 418 -5.72 22.15 82.46
C ALA A 418 -6.56 23.42 82.26
N ASP A 419 -7.63 23.55 83.06
CA ASP A 419 -8.55 24.72 83.01
C ASP A 419 -7.84 25.99 83.57
N LEU A 420 -6.84 25.86 84.42
CA LEU A 420 -6.08 27.00 84.98
C LEU A 420 -4.98 27.51 84.04
N VAL A 421 -4.53 26.66 83.09
CA VAL A 421 -3.50 27.02 82.15
C VAL A 421 -4.16 27.53 80.86
N THR A 422 -4.18 28.84 80.72
CA THR A 422 -4.91 29.53 79.61
C THR A 422 -3.98 30.02 78.51
N SER A 423 -2.68 30.12 78.78
CA SER A 423 -1.68 30.50 77.73
C SER A 423 -1.30 29.32 76.84
N PRO A 424 -1.29 29.50 75.55
CA PRO A 424 -0.86 28.45 74.63
C PRO A 424 0.60 28.02 74.80
N ASP A 425 1.42 28.83 75.43
CA ASP A 425 2.85 28.55 75.68
C ASP A 425 3.04 27.79 76.98
N ASP A 426 2.07 27.72 77.85
CA ASP A 426 2.12 27.00 79.13
C ASP A 426 1.66 25.54 78.94
N MET A 427 2.21 24.63 79.68
CA MET A 427 1.84 23.22 79.61
C MET A 427 1.72 22.58 80.99
N VAL A 428 0.63 21.87 81.15
CA VAL A 428 0.47 20.89 82.23
C VAL A 428 0.75 19.51 81.72
N ALA A 429 1.56 18.77 82.42
CA ALA A 429 1.92 17.40 82.02
C ALA A 429 1.86 16.47 83.24
N ARG A 430 1.52 15.20 82.98
CA ARG A 430 1.61 14.15 84.01
C ARG A 430 2.90 13.37 83.79
N LEU A 431 3.86 13.44 84.70
CA LEU A 431 5.14 12.81 84.65
C LEU A 431 5.16 11.34 85.09
N GLY A 432 4.04 10.86 85.61
CA GLY A 432 3.92 9.56 86.29
C GLY A 432 4.14 9.69 87.77
N GLY A 433 3.74 8.73 88.53
CA GLY A 433 3.80 8.67 89.99
C GLY A 433 2.54 7.94 90.50
N GLN A 434 2.77 7.18 91.52
CA GLN A 434 1.66 6.49 92.21
C GLN A 434 0.82 7.48 92.95
#